data_026ef260bf794bdd50a9769e10111e25
#
_entry.id   026ef260bf794bdd50a9769e10111e25
#
_cell.length_a   1.000
_cell.length_b   1.000
_cell.length_c   1.000
_cell.angle_alpha   90.00
_cell.angle_beta   90.00
_cell.angle_gamma   90.00
#
_symmetry.space_group_name_H-M   'P 1'
#
loop_
_entity.id
_entity.type
_entity.pdbx_description
1 polymer ?
#
loop_
_entity_poly.entity_id
_entity_poly.type
_entity_poly.pdbx_seq_one_letter_code
_entity_poly.pdbx_strand_id
1 'polypeptide(L)'
;MDETLKKQLEITACKGRLVILEGVFNAKSGHPGGSLSIADLLTYLYFAKMNVYPDKPEEPERDRLVLSKGHTAPALYATLAEKGFFPKEELKSLRHIGAMLQGHPCISIPGVDMSSGSLGQGISVACGMALSGKLTSDTYKVYTILGDGEIEEGQVWEAAMFAAHYKLDNLVAVVDNNGLQIDGKIEDVMSPYPIVDKFAAFGWHVITADAHDFDSLEKAFNEAETVCGQPCVIVMKSIKGKGVSFMENNVSWHGSAPNKEQYEQAVAEINEQLKSLEG
;
A
#
# COMPACT_ATOMS: atom_id res chain seq x y z
N MET A 1 -16.97 -7.54 -9.49
CA MET A 1 -17.42 -6.72 -8.32
C MET A 1 -18.82 -6.14 -8.59
N ASP A 2 -19.61 -5.84 -7.56
CA ASP A 2 -20.84 -5.06 -7.76
C ASP A 2 -20.51 -3.62 -8.19
N GLU A 3 -21.23 -3.11 -9.19
CA GLU A 3 -20.97 -1.78 -9.80
C GLU A 3 -21.11 -0.63 -8.78
N THR A 4 -22.04 -0.77 -7.82
CA THR A 4 -22.23 0.23 -6.75
C THR A 4 -21.04 0.29 -5.83
N LEU A 5 -20.52 -0.87 -5.42
CA LEU A 5 -19.32 -0.96 -4.60
C LEU A 5 -18.10 -0.44 -5.35
N LYS A 6 -17.95 -0.81 -6.63
CA LYS A 6 -16.84 -0.34 -7.47
C LYS A 6 -16.81 1.19 -7.53
N LYS A 7 -17.96 1.81 -7.88
CA LYS A 7 -18.08 3.27 -7.92
C LYS A 7 -17.74 3.92 -6.58
N GLN A 8 -18.18 3.31 -5.48
CA GLN A 8 -17.87 3.82 -4.14
C GLN A 8 -16.38 3.74 -3.81
N LEU A 9 -15.70 2.66 -4.21
CA LEU A 9 -14.25 2.52 -4.04
C LEU A 9 -13.48 3.54 -4.89
N GLU A 10 -13.88 3.76 -6.14
CA GLU A 10 -13.29 4.76 -7.02
C GLU A 10 -13.41 6.17 -6.42
N ILE A 11 -14.60 6.54 -5.92
CA ILE A 11 -14.82 7.81 -5.21
C ILE A 11 -13.94 7.91 -3.96
N THR A 12 -13.87 6.85 -3.16
CA THR A 12 -13.05 6.81 -1.94
C THR A 12 -11.56 6.95 -2.26
N ALA A 13 -11.08 6.29 -3.30
CA ALA A 13 -9.69 6.41 -3.74
C ALA A 13 -9.35 7.83 -4.22
N CYS A 14 -10.26 8.51 -4.94
CA CYS A 14 -10.10 9.91 -5.32
C CYS A 14 -10.02 10.82 -4.07
N LYS A 15 -10.90 10.62 -3.09
CA LYS A 15 -10.85 11.36 -1.82
C LYS A 15 -9.54 11.12 -1.07
N GLY A 16 -9.08 9.88 -0.99
CA GLY A 16 -7.79 9.52 -0.41
C GLY A 16 -6.62 10.24 -1.10
N ARG A 17 -6.62 10.32 -2.43
CA ARG A 17 -5.60 11.07 -3.19
C ARG A 17 -5.59 12.56 -2.85
N LEU A 18 -6.74 13.20 -2.67
CA LEU A 18 -6.80 14.60 -2.23
C LEU A 18 -6.17 14.79 -0.86
N VAL A 19 -6.44 13.89 0.07
CA VAL A 19 -5.87 13.91 1.43
C VAL A 19 -4.35 13.67 1.41
N ILE A 20 -3.86 12.75 0.57
CA ILE A 20 -2.41 12.53 0.34
C ILE A 20 -1.74 13.82 -0.13
N LEU A 21 -2.31 14.45 -1.17
CA LEU A 21 -1.78 15.68 -1.77
C LEU A 21 -1.75 16.83 -0.76
N GLU A 22 -2.84 17.03 0.03
CA GLU A 22 -2.91 18.05 1.07
C GLU A 22 -1.84 17.84 2.14
N GLY A 23 -1.70 16.62 2.64
CA GLY A 23 -0.71 16.29 3.67
C GLY A 23 0.73 16.56 3.21
N VAL A 24 1.09 16.07 2.01
CA VAL A 24 2.44 16.26 1.44
C VAL A 24 2.73 17.73 1.12
N PHE A 25 1.74 18.46 0.60
CA PHE A 25 1.86 19.89 0.32
C PHE A 25 2.09 20.71 1.59
N ASN A 26 1.29 20.48 2.64
CA ASN A 26 1.43 21.19 3.91
C ASN A 26 2.75 20.87 4.61
N ALA A 27 3.20 19.62 4.54
CA ALA A 27 4.48 19.19 5.09
C ALA A 27 5.69 19.74 4.32
N LYS A 28 5.51 20.21 3.09
CA LYS A 28 6.60 20.57 2.15
C LYS A 28 7.63 19.44 1.97
N SER A 29 7.22 18.23 2.23
CA SER A 29 8.06 17.04 2.24
C SER A 29 7.19 15.78 2.21
N GLY A 30 7.63 14.73 1.56
CA GLY A 30 6.93 13.44 1.52
C GLY A 30 7.14 12.71 0.20
N HIS A 31 6.44 11.59 0.04
CA HIS A 31 6.60 10.69 -1.10
C HIS A 31 5.27 10.55 -1.86
N PRO A 32 4.84 11.57 -2.65
CA PRO A 32 3.55 11.53 -3.32
C PRO A 32 3.47 10.44 -4.38
N GLY A 33 4.51 10.25 -5.19
CA GLY A 33 4.48 9.30 -6.30
C GLY A 33 4.14 7.87 -5.86
N GLY A 34 4.87 7.33 -4.90
CA GLY A 34 4.62 5.99 -4.36
C GLY A 34 3.35 5.89 -3.51
N SER A 35 2.90 6.99 -2.91
CA SER A 35 1.63 7.05 -2.17
C SER A 35 0.44 6.99 -3.12
N LEU A 36 0.49 7.74 -4.22
CA LEU A 36 -0.57 7.74 -5.23
C LEU A 36 -0.66 6.41 -5.98
N SER A 37 0.47 5.68 -6.16
CA SER A 37 0.46 4.38 -6.85
C SER A 37 -0.33 3.30 -6.12
N ILE A 38 -0.41 3.36 -4.78
CA ILE A 38 -1.08 2.34 -3.95
C ILE A 38 -2.42 2.82 -3.37
N ALA A 39 -2.92 3.98 -3.77
CA ALA A 39 -4.16 4.52 -3.22
C ALA A 39 -5.37 3.61 -3.49
N ASP A 40 -5.50 3.04 -4.69
CA ASP A 40 -6.58 2.12 -5.04
C ASP A 40 -6.45 0.81 -4.26
N LEU A 41 -5.25 0.24 -4.18
CA LEU A 41 -4.98 -0.96 -3.39
C LEU A 41 -5.38 -0.79 -1.93
N LEU A 42 -4.91 0.28 -1.26
CA LEU A 42 -5.23 0.53 0.14
C LEU A 42 -6.73 0.77 0.33
N THR A 43 -7.37 1.48 -0.61
CA THR A 43 -8.82 1.64 -0.61
C THR A 43 -9.51 0.28 -0.69
N TYR A 44 -9.12 -0.57 -1.62
CA TYR A 44 -9.69 -1.91 -1.74
C TYR A 44 -9.52 -2.73 -0.46
N LEU A 45 -8.30 -2.76 0.08
CA LEU A 45 -8.00 -3.53 1.30
C LEU A 45 -8.87 -3.07 2.48
N TYR A 46 -8.91 -1.79 2.78
CA TYR A 46 -9.59 -1.28 3.97
C TYR A 46 -11.11 -1.18 3.83
N PHE A 47 -11.64 -1.01 2.61
CA PHE A 47 -13.08 -0.78 2.42
C PHE A 47 -13.84 -1.99 1.87
N ALA A 48 -13.15 -2.98 1.30
CA ALA A 48 -13.79 -4.15 0.70
C ALA A 48 -13.23 -5.49 1.19
N LYS A 49 -11.96 -5.58 1.63
CA LYS A 49 -11.30 -6.87 1.85
C LYS A 49 -11.02 -7.19 3.30
N MET A 50 -10.36 -6.29 4.02
CA MET A 50 -9.87 -6.54 5.37
C MET A 50 -10.95 -6.38 6.44
N ASN A 51 -10.90 -7.26 7.43
CA ASN A 51 -11.66 -7.12 8.67
C ASN A 51 -10.91 -6.16 9.60
N VAL A 52 -11.30 -4.90 9.63
CA VAL A 52 -10.71 -3.85 10.48
C VAL A 52 -11.78 -3.04 11.17
N TYR A 53 -11.51 -2.62 12.40
CA TYR A 53 -12.47 -1.98 13.30
C TYR A 53 -11.92 -0.65 13.81
N PRO A 54 -12.27 0.50 13.19
CA PRO A 54 -11.77 1.82 13.63
C PRO A 54 -12.07 2.14 15.09
N ASP A 55 -13.24 1.73 15.59
CA ASP A 55 -13.63 1.92 17.00
C ASP A 55 -12.92 0.98 17.97
N LYS A 56 -12.24 -0.05 17.46
CA LYS A 56 -11.50 -1.05 18.23
C LYS A 56 -10.19 -1.40 17.51
N PRO A 57 -9.25 -0.46 17.38
CA PRO A 57 -8.02 -0.68 16.60
C PRO A 57 -7.13 -1.79 17.15
N GLU A 58 -7.29 -2.16 18.43
CA GLU A 58 -6.56 -3.24 19.11
C GLU A 58 -7.27 -4.61 19.03
N GLU A 59 -8.42 -4.74 18.31
CA GLU A 59 -9.17 -5.99 18.24
C GLU A 59 -8.26 -7.13 17.75
N PRO A 60 -8.09 -8.24 18.53
CA PRO A 60 -7.14 -9.31 18.18
C PRO A 60 -7.50 -10.06 16.90
N GLU A 61 -8.79 -10.15 16.57
CA GLU A 61 -9.30 -10.91 15.41
C GLU A 61 -9.20 -10.13 14.09
N ARG A 62 -8.85 -8.83 14.15
CA ARG A 62 -8.71 -8.01 12.93
C ARG A 62 -7.56 -8.49 12.06
N ASP A 63 -7.67 -8.28 10.76
CA ASP A 63 -6.56 -8.46 9.83
C ASP A 63 -5.43 -7.45 10.09
N ARG A 64 -4.23 -7.75 9.62
CA ARG A 64 -3.02 -6.93 9.81
C ARG A 64 -2.52 -6.42 8.46
N LEU A 65 -2.06 -5.16 8.44
CA LEU A 65 -1.37 -4.59 7.29
C LEU A 65 0.01 -4.07 7.69
N VAL A 66 1.03 -4.60 7.03
CA VAL A 66 2.41 -4.10 7.14
C VAL A 66 2.76 -3.32 5.87
N LEU A 67 2.85 -2.00 5.97
CA LEU A 67 3.35 -1.17 4.88
C LEU A 67 4.89 -1.23 4.88
N SER A 68 5.47 -2.21 4.18
CA SER A 68 6.93 -2.45 4.16
C SER A 68 7.67 -1.27 3.51
N LYS A 69 7.17 -0.74 2.38
CA LYS A 69 7.64 0.52 1.80
C LYS A 69 7.12 1.72 2.60
N GLY A 70 7.60 1.87 3.82
CA GLY A 70 7.10 2.81 4.82
C GLY A 70 7.12 4.29 4.42
N HIS A 71 7.94 4.67 3.43
CA HIS A 71 7.96 6.03 2.89
C HIS A 71 6.64 6.45 2.25
N THR A 72 5.78 5.50 1.86
CA THR A 72 4.43 5.78 1.35
C THR A 72 3.37 5.90 2.45
N ALA A 73 3.80 6.20 3.67
CA ALA A 73 2.93 6.49 4.82
C ALA A 73 1.78 7.47 4.54
N PRO A 74 1.94 8.54 3.71
CA PRO A 74 0.82 9.43 3.40
C PRO A 74 -0.41 8.69 2.85
N ALA A 75 -0.22 7.63 2.04
CA ALA A 75 -1.34 6.82 1.54
C ALA A 75 -2.02 6.03 2.65
N LEU A 76 -1.23 5.37 3.51
CA LEU A 76 -1.78 4.64 4.65
C LEU A 76 -2.55 5.57 5.59
N TYR A 77 -1.99 6.74 5.92
CA TYR A 77 -2.64 7.70 6.79
C TYR A 77 -3.94 8.25 6.20
N ALA A 78 -3.95 8.58 4.90
CA ALA A 78 -5.16 9.01 4.22
C ALA A 78 -6.26 7.92 4.28
N THR A 79 -5.88 6.66 4.04
CA THR A 79 -6.80 5.52 4.09
C THR A 79 -7.33 5.27 5.51
N LEU A 80 -6.46 5.32 6.53
CA LEU A 80 -6.87 5.15 7.93
C LEU A 80 -7.81 6.28 8.38
N ALA A 81 -7.52 7.53 8.00
CA ALA A 81 -8.39 8.67 8.29
C ALA A 81 -9.74 8.57 7.57
N GLU A 82 -9.75 8.18 6.27
CA GLU A 82 -11.00 7.93 5.52
C GLU A 82 -11.83 6.79 6.14
N LYS A 83 -11.16 5.76 6.67
CA LYS A 83 -11.83 4.64 7.35
C LYS A 83 -12.34 5.02 8.76
N GLY A 84 -11.83 6.12 9.35
CA GLY A 84 -12.28 6.63 10.64
C GLY A 84 -11.41 6.25 11.85
N PHE A 85 -10.17 5.81 11.65
CA PHE A 85 -9.25 5.52 12.78
C PHE A 85 -8.82 6.79 13.54
N PHE A 86 -8.76 7.93 12.84
CA PHE A 86 -8.47 9.25 13.41
C PHE A 86 -8.99 10.35 12.47
N PRO A 87 -9.09 11.61 12.96
CA PRO A 87 -9.59 12.72 12.15
C PRO A 87 -8.69 13.03 10.95
N LYS A 88 -9.27 13.37 9.78
CA LYS A 88 -8.54 13.73 8.56
C LYS A 88 -7.65 14.97 8.73
N GLU A 89 -8.03 15.85 9.64
CA GLU A 89 -7.31 17.06 9.98
C GLU A 89 -5.88 16.80 10.45
N GLU A 90 -5.60 15.61 11.00
CA GLU A 90 -4.25 15.23 11.42
C GLU A 90 -3.23 15.24 10.25
N LEU A 91 -3.68 14.98 9.01
CA LEU A 91 -2.78 15.05 7.85
C LEU A 91 -2.31 16.47 7.53
N LYS A 92 -3.01 17.50 8.01
CA LYS A 92 -2.56 18.90 7.83
C LYS A 92 -1.28 19.20 8.61
N SER A 93 -1.01 18.44 9.66
CA SER A 93 0.21 18.53 10.49
C SER A 93 1.24 17.43 10.17
N LEU A 94 1.09 16.71 9.06
CA LEU A 94 2.02 15.66 8.64
C LEU A 94 3.48 16.12 8.73
N ARG A 95 4.33 15.32 9.40
CA ARG A 95 5.78 15.56 9.57
C ARG A 95 6.15 16.81 10.37
N HIS A 96 5.20 17.50 10.97
CA HIS A 96 5.51 18.57 11.92
C HIS A 96 6.04 17.97 13.23
N ILE A 97 6.92 18.73 13.91
CA ILE A 97 7.46 18.30 15.22
C ILE A 97 6.31 18.17 16.24
N GLY A 98 6.23 17.01 16.88
CA GLY A 98 5.18 16.72 17.85
C GLY A 98 3.82 16.28 17.27
N ALA A 99 3.64 16.30 15.95
CA ALA A 99 2.43 15.77 15.32
C ALA A 99 2.38 14.25 15.40
N MET A 100 1.18 13.70 15.41
CA MET A 100 0.93 12.25 15.42
C MET A 100 1.49 11.58 14.17
N LEU A 101 1.28 12.18 12.98
CA LEU A 101 1.64 11.60 11.70
C LEU A 101 3.04 12.04 11.26
N GLN A 102 3.97 11.10 11.26
CA GLN A 102 5.36 11.31 10.84
C GLN A 102 5.64 10.78 9.45
N GLY A 103 6.87 10.91 8.95
CA GLY A 103 7.27 10.52 7.58
C GLY A 103 7.19 9.02 7.29
N HIS A 104 7.11 8.19 8.33
CA HIS A 104 6.98 6.74 8.26
C HIS A 104 5.96 6.26 9.31
N PRO A 105 5.29 5.11 9.09
CA PRO A 105 4.33 4.57 10.04
C PRO A 105 4.96 4.30 11.41
N CYS A 106 4.21 4.59 12.47
CA CYS A 106 4.59 4.26 13.84
C CYS A 106 3.44 3.50 14.52
N ILE A 107 3.75 2.46 15.26
CA ILE A 107 2.78 1.60 15.95
C ILE A 107 1.93 2.37 16.99
N SER A 108 2.34 3.57 17.39
CA SER A 108 1.55 4.44 18.27
C SER A 108 0.36 5.11 17.56
N ILE A 109 0.27 5.02 16.24
CA ILE A 109 -0.81 5.58 15.45
C ILE A 109 -1.94 4.54 15.35
N PRO A 110 -3.19 4.90 15.68
CA PRO A 110 -4.32 3.96 15.58
C PRO A 110 -4.43 3.33 14.19
N GLY A 111 -4.52 2.00 14.14
CA GLY A 111 -4.63 1.24 12.89
C GLY A 111 -3.30 0.94 12.18
N VAL A 112 -2.16 1.35 12.74
CA VAL A 112 -0.82 0.97 12.24
C VAL A 112 -0.31 -0.25 12.98
N ASP A 113 -0.04 -1.33 12.26
CA ASP A 113 0.38 -2.62 12.83
C ASP A 113 1.89 -2.74 13.06
N MET A 114 2.68 -1.95 12.34
CA MET A 114 4.14 -1.98 12.44
C MET A 114 4.75 -0.62 12.15
N SER A 115 5.74 -0.22 12.96
CA SER A 115 6.64 0.87 12.62
C SER A 115 7.59 0.44 11.52
N SER A 116 7.51 1.07 10.35
CA SER A 116 8.32 0.72 9.17
C SER A 116 9.11 1.93 8.65
N GLY A 117 10.08 1.68 7.77
CA GLY A 117 10.92 2.73 7.20
C GLY A 117 12.23 2.20 6.61
N SER A 118 12.82 1.18 7.23
CA SER A 118 13.93 0.44 6.64
C SER A 118 13.37 -0.56 5.63
N LEU A 119 13.69 -0.36 4.35
CA LEU A 119 13.19 -1.20 3.26
C LEU A 119 13.60 -2.67 3.46
N GLY A 120 12.74 -3.57 3.03
CA GLY A 120 12.93 -5.02 3.13
C GLY A 120 12.60 -5.63 4.51
N GLN A 121 12.46 -4.81 5.58
CA GLN A 121 12.23 -5.34 6.92
C GLN A 121 10.75 -5.70 7.18
N GLY A 122 9.82 -4.99 6.56
CA GLY A 122 8.39 -5.17 6.82
C GLY A 122 7.89 -6.58 6.53
N ILE A 123 8.32 -7.18 5.43
CA ILE A 123 7.90 -8.55 5.08
C ILE A 123 8.34 -9.58 6.13
N SER A 124 9.50 -9.40 6.78
CA SER A 124 9.96 -10.31 7.85
C SER A 124 9.04 -10.23 9.08
N VAL A 125 8.62 -9.01 9.45
CA VAL A 125 7.65 -8.83 10.54
C VAL A 125 6.28 -9.39 10.17
N ALA A 126 5.83 -9.20 8.92
CA ALA A 126 4.60 -9.81 8.41
C ALA A 126 4.64 -11.34 8.49
N CYS A 127 5.78 -11.96 8.17
CA CYS A 127 5.98 -13.40 8.35
C CYS A 127 5.85 -13.82 9.83
N GLY A 128 6.42 -13.03 10.75
CA GLY A 128 6.29 -13.29 12.18
C GLY A 128 4.84 -13.20 12.66
N MET A 129 4.09 -12.20 12.22
CA MET A 129 2.66 -12.04 12.52
C MET A 129 1.84 -13.21 11.96
N ALA A 130 2.10 -13.61 10.71
CA ALA A 130 1.42 -14.73 10.08
C ALA A 130 1.70 -16.06 10.79
N LEU A 131 2.97 -16.30 11.16
CA LEU A 131 3.34 -17.50 11.92
C LEU A 131 2.68 -17.50 13.31
N SER A 132 2.64 -16.34 13.99
CA SER A 132 1.94 -16.22 15.28
C SER A 132 0.48 -16.66 15.15
N GLY A 133 -0.25 -16.12 14.16
CA GLY A 133 -1.65 -16.53 13.94
C GLY A 133 -1.82 -18.01 13.69
N LYS A 134 -0.92 -18.66 12.94
CA LYS A 134 -0.95 -20.12 12.74
C LYS A 134 -0.68 -20.89 14.03
N LEU A 135 0.22 -20.44 14.86
CA LEU A 135 0.56 -21.10 16.14
C LEU A 135 -0.57 -20.98 17.17
N THR A 136 -1.28 -19.86 17.17
CA THR A 136 -2.43 -19.62 18.08
C THR A 136 -3.77 -20.09 17.49
N SER A 137 -3.77 -20.56 16.23
CA SER A 137 -4.98 -20.94 15.48
C SER A 137 -5.96 -19.78 15.26
N ASP A 138 -5.43 -18.57 15.15
CA ASP A 138 -6.20 -17.38 14.78
C ASP A 138 -6.54 -17.40 13.29
N THR A 139 -7.62 -16.72 12.92
CA THR A 139 -8.14 -16.71 11.54
C THR A 139 -7.77 -15.46 10.75
N TYR A 140 -7.12 -14.47 11.37
CA TYR A 140 -6.75 -13.24 10.71
C TYR A 140 -5.74 -13.45 9.56
N LYS A 141 -5.85 -12.61 8.56
CA LYS A 141 -4.89 -12.53 7.46
C LYS A 141 -3.87 -11.41 7.72
N VAL A 142 -2.69 -11.60 7.17
CA VAL A 142 -1.62 -10.60 7.18
C VAL A 142 -1.34 -10.17 5.74
N TYR A 143 -1.44 -8.87 5.49
CA TYR A 143 -1.11 -8.25 4.22
C TYR A 143 0.18 -7.44 4.36
N THR A 144 1.05 -7.48 3.36
CA THR A 144 2.24 -6.62 3.34
C THR A 144 2.43 -6.01 1.96
N ILE A 145 2.78 -4.73 1.91
CA ILE A 145 2.97 -4.00 0.66
C ILE A 145 4.44 -3.63 0.50
N LEU A 146 5.06 -4.14 -0.56
CA LEU A 146 6.44 -3.88 -0.94
C LEU A 146 6.50 -3.01 -2.20
N GLY A 147 7.62 -2.30 -2.38
CA GLY A 147 7.96 -1.67 -3.64
C GLY A 147 8.81 -2.59 -4.52
N ASP A 148 8.78 -2.37 -5.83
CA ASP A 148 9.63 -3.08 -6.78
C ASP A 148 11.12 -2.85 -6.54
N GLY A 149 11.54 -1.61 -6.21
CA GLY A 149 12.92 -1.34 -5.77
C GLY A 149 13.23 -1.89 -4.38
N GLU A 150 12.23 -2.02 -3.50
CA GLU A 150 12.43 -2.60 -2.18
C GLU A 150 12.79 -4.08 -2.23
N ILE A 151 12.26 -4.83 -3.18
CA ILE A 151 12.58 -6.27 -3.30
C ILE A 151 14.00 -6.56 -3.79
N GLU A 152 14.81 -5.55 -4.06
CA GLU A 152 16.26 -5.69 -4.27
C GLU A 152 17.01 -6.00 -2.96
N GLU A 153 16.40 -5.69 -1.80
CA GLU A 153 16.95 -6.01 -0.49
C GLU A 153 17.00 -7.53 -0.24
N GLY A 154 18.16 -8.05 0.17
CA GLY A 154 18.35 -9.48 0.45
C GLY A 154 17.39 -10.04 1.49
N GLN A 155 17.02 -9.20 2.48
CA GLN A 155 16.07 -9.52 3.55
C GLN A 155 14.70 -9.97 3.01
N VAL A 156 14.24 -9.43 1.89
CA VAL A 156 12.98 -9.84 1.25
C VAL A 156 13.02 -11.32 0.84
N TRP A 157 14.14 -11.77 0.30
CA TRP A 157 14.32 -13.15 -0.16
C TRP A 157 14.53 -14.13 1.00
N GLU A 158 15.16 -13.70 2.08
CA GLU A 158 15.22 -14.46 3.33
C GLU A 158 13.83 -14.67 3.91
N ALA A 159 13.01 -13.62 3.96
CA ALA A 159 11.62 -13.71 4.38
C ALA A 159 10.77 -14.57 3.44
N ALA A 160 11.03 -14.51 2.12
CA ALA A 160 10.33 -15.34 1.14
C ALA A 160 10.59 -16.83 1.36
N MET A 161 11.84 -17.24 1.62
CA MET A 161 12.19 -18.62 1.99
C MET A 161 11.49 -19.05 3.29
N PHE A 162 11.49 -18.18 4.30
CA PHE A 162 10.86 -18.45 5.59
C PHE A 162 9.36 -18.68 5.43
N ALA A 163 8.66 -17.79 4.72
CA ALA A 163 7.22 -17.88 4.53
C ALA A 163 6.80 -19.18 3.81
N ALA A 164 7.54 -19.57 2.78
CA ALA A 164 7.31 -20.82 2.05
C ALA A 164 7.58 -22.05 2.93
N HIS A 165 8.69 -22.04 3.69
CA HIS A 165 9.05 -23.14 4.60
C HIS A 165 7.96 -23.40 5.64
N TYR A 166 7.45 -22.34 6.27
CA TYR A 166 6.40 -22.44 7.29
C TYR A 166 4.98 -22.46 6.71
N LYS A 167 4.85 -22.48 5.37
CA LYS A 167 3.56 -22.57 4.65
C LYS A 167 2.57 -21.51 5.14
N LEU A 168 3.00 -20.25 5.14
CA LEU A 168 2.20 -19.14 5.67
C LEU A 168 1.08 -18.73 4.70
N ASP A 169 0.05 -19.57 4.58
CA ASP A 169 -1.12 -19.36 3.72
C ASP A 169 -2.11 -18.29 4.23
N ASN A 170 -1.81 -17.72 5.39
CA ASN A 170 -2.46 -16.53 5.91
C ASN A 170 -1.67 -15.23 5.63
N LEU A 171 -0.59 -15.29 4.83
CA LEU A 171 0.22 -14.15 4.39
C LEU A 171 -0.02 -13.88 2.90
N VAL A 172 -0.39 -12.63 2.59
CA VAL A 172 -0.47 -12.12 1.22
C VAL A 172 0.46 -10.92 1.09
N ALA A 173 1.53 -11.08 0.32
CA ALA A 173 2.40 -9.98 -0.06
C ALA A 173 1.89 -9.32 -1.35
N VAL A 174 2.06 -8.01 -1.47
CA VAL A 174 1.74 -7.26 -2.69
C VAL A 174 2.98 -6.50 -3.10
N VAL A 175 3.41 -6.65 -4.35
CA VAL A 175 4.50 -5.88 -4.93
C VAL A 175 3.91 -4.77 -5.81
N ASP A 176 4.09 -3.52 -5.39
CA ASP A 176 3.80 -2.33 -6.20
C ASP A 176 4.87 -2.18 -7.29
N ASN A 177 4.63 -2.86 -8.42
CA ASN A 177 5.53 -2.87 -9.56
C ASN A 177 5.22 -1.68 -10.48
N ASN A 178 5.71 -0.50 -10.08
CA ASN A 178 5.51 0.76 -10.81
C ASN A 178 6.67 1.08 -11.78
N GLY A 179 7.72 0.28 -11.79
CA GLY A 179 8.85 0.38 -12.72
C GLY A 179 9.84 1.52 -12.47
N LEU A 180 9.70 2.25 -11.35
CA LEU A 180 10.50 3.42 -11.05
C LEU A 180 11.04 3.41 -9.63
N GLN A 181 12.32 3.64 -9.44
CA GLN A 181 12.90 3.96 -8.15
C GLN A 181 13.47 5.42 -8.13
N ILE A 182 14.22 5.79 -7.09
CA ILE A 182 14.68 7.17 -6.86
C ILE A 182 15.42 7.76 -8.06
N ASP A 183 16.32 6.96 -8.67
CA ASP A 183 17.30 7.45 -9.64
C ASP A 183 16.88 7.22 -11.10
N GLY A 184 15.77 6.52 -11.34
CA GLY A 184 15.33 6.26 -12.72
C GLY A 184 14.39 5.08 -12.88
N LYS A 185 14.36 4.56 -14.10
CA LYS A 185 13.66 3.29 -14.38
C LYS A 185 14.36 2.18 -13.64
N ILE A 186 13.58 1.30 -13.03
CA ILE A 186 14.11 0.22 -12.21
C ILE A 186 15.02 -0.74 -13.01
N GLU A 187 14.73 -0.92 -14.30
CA GLU A 187 15.54 -1.75 -15.19
C GLU A 187 16.94 -1.18 -15.43
N ASP A 188 17.06 0.15 -15.39
CA ASP A 188 18.32 0.87 -15.65
C ASP A 188 19.16 1.05 -14.37
N VAL A 189 18.50 1.07 -13.19
CA VAL A 189 19.17 1.27 -11.90
C VAL A 189 19.64 -0.06 -11.31
N MET A 190 18.68 -0.94 -10.99
CA MET A 190 18.92 -2.32 -10.54
C MET A 190 17.66 -3.15 -10.83
N SER A 191 17.73 -4.04 -11.81
CA SER A 191 16.56 -4.78 -12.28
C SER A 191 16.17 -5.93 -11.32
N PRO A 192 14.98 -5.86 -10.68
CA PRO A 192 14.47 -6.97 -9.88
C PRO A 192 13.85 -8.09 -10.74
N TYR A 193 13.72 -7.89 -12.04
CA TYR A 193 13.03 -8.84 -12.95
C TYR A 193 13.84 -10.14 -13.16
N PRO A 194 13.18 -11.26 -13.47
CA PRO A 194 11.71 -11.45 -13.49
C PRO A 194 11.14 -11.65 -12.07
N ILE A 195 10.28 -10.75 -11.61
CA ILE A 195 9.74 -10.78 -10.23
C ILE A 195 8.88 -12.03 -10.00
N VAL A 196 7.97 -12.33 -10.95
CA VAL A 196 7.04 -13.47 -10.91
C VAL A 196 7.79 -14.79 -10.73
N ASP A 197 8.78 -15.04 -11.59
CA ASP A 197 9.53 -16.29 -11.59
C ASP A 197 10.37 -16.46 -10.32
N LYS A 198 10.91 -15.36 -9.79
CA LYS A 198 11.67 -15.37 -8.53
C LYS A 198 10.79 -15.82 -7.36
N PHE A 199 9.63 -15.19 -7.13
CA PHE A 199 8.72 -15.61 -6.06
C PHE A 199 8.20 -17.03 -6.25
N ALA A 200 7.88 -17.43 -7.50
CA ALA A 200 7.49 -18.81 -7.81
C ALA A 200 8.60 -19.81 -7.45
N ALA A 201 9.86 -19.50 -7.77
CA ALA A 201 11.02 -20.34 -7.41
C ALA A 201 11.22 -20.44 -5.88
N PHE A 202 10.81 -19.43 -5.12
CA PHE A 202 10.79 -19.46 -3.66
C PHE A 202 9.58 -20.22 -3.06
N GLY A 203 8.70 -20.78 -3.89
CA GLY A 203 7.57 -21.60 -3.44
C GLY A 203 6.32 -20.80 -3.07
N TRP A 204 6.18 -19.58 -3.59
CA TRP A 204 4.98 -18.76 -3.42
C TRP A 204 3.98 -19.01 -4.55
N HIS A 205 2.70 -18.93 -4.23
CA HIS A 205 1.66 -18.76 -5.25
C HIS A 205 1.69 -17.32 -5.78
N VAL A 206 1.87 -17.16 -7.09
CA VAL A 206 2.06 -15.83 -7.69
C VAL A 206 0.84 -15.47 -8.53
N ILE A 207 0.28 -14.32 -8.25
CA ILE A 207 -0.87 -13.73 -8.93
C ILE A 207 -0.43 -12.40 -9.55
N THR A 208 -0.98 -12.05 -10.70
CA THR A 208 -0.75 -10.73 -11.32
C THR A 208 -2.05 -9.93 -11.36
N ALA A 209 -1.96 -8.61 -11.13
CA ALA A 209 -3.13 -7.74 -11.15
C ALA A 209 -2.80 -6.36 -11.72
N ASP A 210 -3.82 -5.63 -12.16
CA ASP A 210 -3.77 -4.19 -12.40
C ASP A 210 -4.14 -3.48 -11.10
N ALA A 211 -3.24 -2.61 -10.62
CA ALA A 211 -3.42 -1.89 -9.36
C ALA A 211 -4.58 -0.87 -9.40
N HIS A 212 -4.99 -0.45 -10.59
CA HIS A 212 -5.95 0.62 -10.81
C HIS A 212 -7.30 0.13 -11.36
N ASP A 213 -7.51 -1.19 -11.34
CA ASP A 213 -8.77 -1.83 -11.69
C ASP A 213 -9.28 -2.65 -10.47
N PHE A 214 -10.36 -2.18 -9.86
CA PHE A 214 -10.94 -2.83 -8.68
C PHE A 214 -11.47 -4.24 -8.96
N ASP A 215 -11.90 -4.55 -10.19
CA ASP A 215 -12.28 -5.91 -10.57
C ASP A 215 -11.06 -6.84 -10.64
N SER A 216 -9.94 -6.32 -11.14
CA SER A 216 -8.66 -7.03 -11.15
C SER A 216 -8.16 -7.30 -9.73
N LEU A 217 -8.23 -6.30 -8.85
CA LEU A 217 -7.87 -6.45 -7.43
C LEU A 217 -8.77 -7.50 -6.74
N GLU A 218 -10.10 -7.39 -6.88
CA GLU A 218 -11.02 -8.37 -6.29
C GLU A 218 -10.72 -9.79 -6.74
N LYS A 219 -10.50 -9.99 -8.05
CA LYS A 219 -10.17 -11.30 -8.59
C LYS A 219 -8.88 -11.85 -7.98
N ALA A 220 -7.83 -11.01 -7.89
CA ALA A 220 -6.54 -11.42 -7.36
C ALA A 220 -6.61 -11.80 -5.86
N PHE A 221 -7.28 -10.98 -5.05
CA PHE A 221 -7.41 -11.28 -3.62
C PHE A 221 -8.34 -12.45 -3.33
N ASN A 222 -9.38 -12.67 -4.14
CA ASN A 222 -10.25 -13.84 -4.03
C ASN A 222 -9.49 -15.13 -4.42
N GLU A 223 -8.63 -15.07 -5.45
CA GLU A 223 -7.75 -16.19 -5.79
C GLU A 223 -6.80 -16.50 -4.61
N ALA A 224 -6.16 -15.49 -4.03
CA ALA A 224 -5.26 -15.66 -2.89
C ALA A 224 -5.94 -16.31 -1.67
N GLU A 225 -7.24 -16.11 -1.45
CA GLU A 225 -8.00 -16.75 -0.38
C GLU A 225 -8.18 -18.26 -0.56
N THR A 226 -8.17 -18.74 -1.79
CA THR A 226 -8.34 -20.17 -2.10
C THR A 226 -7.06 -20.99 -1.92
N VAL A 227 -5.91 -20.31 -1.80
CA VAL A 227 -4.61 -20.96 -1.71
C VAL A 227 -4.37 -21.48 -0.31
N CYS A 228 -3.98 -22.77 -0.21
CA CYS A 228 -3.68 -23.42 1.04
C CYS A 228 -2.24 -23.95 1.04
N GLY A 229 -1.59 -23.90 2.19
CA GLY A 229 -0.27 -24.50 2.41
C GLY A 229 0.91 -23.77 1.78
N GLN A 230 0.73 -22.58 1.22
CA GLN A 230 1.80 -21.73 0.70
C GLN A 230 1.40 -20.25 0.78
N PRO A 231 2.37 -19.33 0.94
CA PRO A 231 2.09 -17.89 0.91
C PRO A 231 1.74 -17.41 -0.50
N CYS A 232 1.00 -16.29 -0.59
CA CYS A 232 0.65 -15.66 -1.85
C CYS A 232 1.39 -14.35 -2.06
N VAL A 233 1.79 -14.06 -3.30
CA VAL A 233 2.23 -12.74 -3.72
C VAL A 233 1.43 -12.25 -4.92
N ILE A 234 0.93 -11.02 -4.83
CA ILE A 234 0.28 -10.32 -5.93
C ILE A 234 1.26 -9.31 -6.51
N VAL A 235 1.74 -9.55 -7.71
CA VAL A 235 2.60 -8.59 -8.44
C VAL A 235 1.68 -7.67 -9.22
N MET A 236 1.55 -6.43 -8.75
CA MET A 236 0.64 -5.45 -9.36
C MET A 236 1.37 -4.57 -10.35
N LYS A 237 0.85 -4.50 -11.57
CA LYS A 237 1.22 -3.42 -12.50
C LYS A 237 0.56 -2.13 -12.02
N SER A 238 1.36 -1.13 -11.68
CA SER A 238 0.89 0.14 -11.15
C SER A 238 1.56 1.33 -11.83
N ILE A 239 1.02 2.52 -11.58
CA ILE A 239 1.53 3.79 -12.12
C ILE A 239 1.96 4.66 -10.94
N LYS A 240 3.26 4.95 -10.84
CA LYS A 240 3.78 5.92 -9.87
C LYS A 240 3.18 7.30 -10.13
N GLY A 241 2.58 7.92 -9.11
CA GLY A 241 1.94 9.23 -9.26
C GLY A 241 0.51 9.18 -9.82
N LYS A 242 -0.16 8.03 -9.78
CA LYS A 242 -1.48 7.79 -10.38
C LYS A 242 -2.52 8.84 -10.05
N GLY A 243 -3.18 9.34 -11.10
CA GLY A 243 -4.29 10.30 -11.01
C GLY A 243 -3.87 11.76 -11.18
N VAL A 244 -2.55 12.06 -11.20
CA VAL A 244 -2.02 13.41 -11.42
C VAL A 244 -1.11 13.40 -12.65
N SER A 245 -1.55 14.06 -13.73
CA SER A 245 -0.96 13.92 -15.07
C SER A 245 0.55 14.17 -15.11
N PHE A 246 1.05 15.19 -14.42
CA PHE A 246 2.48 15.54 -14.41
C PHE A 246 3.31 14.71 -13.40
N MET A 247 2.65 13.91 -12.53
CA MET A 247 3.31 13.01 -11.58
C MET A 247 3.38 11.56 -12.11
N GLU A 248 2.45 11.17 -13.00
CA GLU A 248 2.42 9.81 -13.54
C GLU A 248 3.72 9.46 -14.26
N ASN A 249 4.29 8.30 -13.90
CA ASN A 249 5.52 7.76 -14.49
C ASN A 249 6.74 8.72 -14.44
N ASN A 250 6.79 9.61 -13.45
CA ASN A 250 7.83 10.61 -13.31
C ASN A 250 8.62 10.43 -12.00
N VAL A 251 9.90 10.08 -12.13
CA VAL A 251 10.82 9.79 -11.01
C VAL A 251 10.99 10.98 -10.06
N SER A 252 10.87 12.22 -10.57
CA SER A 252 11.03 13.44 -9.77
C SER A 252 10.05 13.52 -8.59
N TRP A 253 8.94 12.80 -8.67
CA TRP A 253 7.91 12.77 -7.63
C TRP A 253 8.09 11.63 -6.62
N HIS A 254 9.25 10.99 -6.62
CA HIS A 254 9.53 9.97 -5.60
C HIS A 254 9.50 10.58 -4.18
N GLY A 255 10.23 11.67 -3.96
CA GLY A 255 10.39 12.28 -2.63
C GLY A 255 10.22 13.82 -2.61
N SER A 256 9.54 14.39 -3.59
CA SER A 256 9.35 15.84 -3.72
C SER A 256 7.92 16.25 -3.43
N ALA A 257 7.72 17.28 -2.61
CA ALA A 257 6.41 17.88 -2.41
C ALA A 257 6.08 18.85 -3.56
N PRO A 258 4.81 18.97 -3.98
CA PRO A 258 4.39 19.94 -4.98
C PRO A 258 4.49 21.38 -4.43
N ASN A 259 4.81 22.33 -5.29
CA ASN A 259 4.63 23.74 -5.00
C ASN A 259 3.13 24.11 -5.07
N LYS A 260 2.77 25.36 -4.81
CA LYS A 260 1.37 25.81 -4.77
C LYS A 260 0.64 25.59 -6.09
N GLU A 261 1.25 25.96 -7.21
CA GLU A 261 0.65 25.83 -8.54
C GLU A 261 0.44 24.36 -8.91
N GLN A 262 1.44 23.52 -8.65
CA GLN A 262 1.39 22.08 -8.86
C GLN A 262 0.33 21.40 -7.96
N TYR A 263 0.22 21.84 -6.71
CA TYR A 263 -0.81 21.35 -5.80
C TYR A 263 -2.23 21.72 -6.30
N GLU A 264 -2.45 22.99 -6.67
CA GLU A 264 -3.73 23.46 -7.18
C GLU A 264 -4.12 22.72 -8.48
N GLN A 265 -3.16 22.47 -9.38
CA GLN A 265 -3.40 21.65 -10.58
C GLN A 265 -3.76 20.22 -10.22
N ALA A 266 -2.98 19.55 -9.36
CA ALA A 266 -3.23 18.17 -8.96
C ALA A 266 -4.61 17.99 -8.31
N VAL A 267 -4.99 18.92 -7.43
CA VAL A 267 -6.31 18.95 -6.80
C VAL A 267 -7.42 19.15 -7.83
N ALA A 268 -7.22 20.02 -8.82
CA ALA A 268 -8.20 20.23 -9.89
C ALA A 268 -8.42 18.96 -10.73
N GLU A 269 -7.34 18.26 -11.12
CA GLU A 269 -7.40 17.01 -11.89
C GLU A 269 -8.16 15.91 -11.13
N ILE A 270 -7.86 15.72 -9.83
CA ILE A 270 -8.57 14.72 -9.02
C ILE A 270 -10.04 15.09 -8.79
N ASN A 271 -10.34 16.37 -8.57
CA ASN A 271 -11.73 16.82 -8.43
C ASN A 271 -12.55 16.66 -9.73
N GLU A 272 -11.94 16.80 -10.90
CA GLU A 272 -12.59 16.52 -12.17
C GLU A 272 -12.93 15.03 -12.30
N GLN A 273 -11.99 14.15 -11.95
CA GLN A 273 -12.25 12.70 -11.89
C GLN A 273 -13.39 12.38 -10.90
N LEU A 274 -13.34 12.95 -9.71
CA LEU A 274 -14.38 12.76 -8.68
C LEU A 274 -15.77 13.18 -9.17
N LYS A 275 -15.88 14.36 -9.80
CA LYS A 275 -17.14 14.84 -10.38
C LYS A 275 -17.68 13.91 -11.47
N SER A 276 -16.82 13.33 -12.30
CA SER A 276 -17.23 12.38 -13.33
C SER A 276 -17.77 11.07 -12.74
N LEU A 277 -17.31 10.69 -11.56
CA LEU A 277 -17.80 9.52 -10.83
C LEU A 277 -19.10 9.79 -10.08
N GLU A 278 -19.31 11.00 -9.56
CA GLU A 278 -20.52 11.37 -8.80
C GLU A 278 -21.71 11.75 -9.70
N GLY A 279 -21.45 12.18 -10.94
CA GLY A 279 -22.49 12.52 -11.95
C GLY A 279 -23.05 11.30 -12.59
#